data_59f60156fe01a50b05fa0c0c425e8c86
#
_entry.id   59f60156fe01a50b05fa0c0c425e8c86
#
_cell.length_a   1.000
_cell.length_b   1.000
_cell.length_c   1.000
_cell.angle_alpha   90.00
_cell.angle_beta   90.00
_cell.angle_gamma   90.00
#
_symmetry.space_group_name_H-M   'P 1'
#
loop_
_entity.id
_entity.type
_entity.pdbx_description
1 polymer ?
#
loop_
_entity_poly.entity_id
_entity_poly.type
_entity_poly.pdbx_seq_one_letter_code
_entity_poly.pdbx_strand_id
1 'polypeptide(L)'
;MRMAESSAARLDGLPSNVAIALSAFLAAARDTLSDDLVSAVLFGSAAEGKLGPASDVNLLLVLRTFAPDKIRGMRDAFLAAEAAIKLRVMFLLEEEVSSAAEFFAQKFADILRRHRIVFGSDVLVALKIPRRAEIFRLRQILLNLVLRLREAYVARGHRPEQATLILADTLGPLRAACATLLELEGTPNADSTAALTSVAASFGAAGAEAAEGALAAHEGKLADTDAEGLLFKVLALAMQIAKRAAQLT
;
A
#
# COMPACT_ATOMS: atom_id res chain seq x y z
N MET A 1 -26.19 14.25 -23.20
CA MET A 1 -25.33 13.38 -24.03
C MET A 1 -23.83 13.64 -23.84
N ARG A 2 -23.35 14.88 -23.77
CA ARG A 2 -21.91 15.21 -23.52
C ARG A 2 -21.32 14.75 -22.17
N MET A 3 -22.13 14.52 -21.12
CA MET A 3 -21.64 14.11 -19.80
C MET A 3 -21.38 12.59 -19.69
N ALA A 4 -22.04 11.75 -20.49
CA ALA A 4 -21.83 10.30 -20.49
C ALA A 4 -20.52 9.89 -21.19
N GLU A 5 -20.14 10.61 -22.24
CA GLU A 5 -18.88 10.38 -22.97
C GLU A 5 -17.62 10.70 -22.12
N SER A 6 -17.72 11.71 -21.23
CA SER A 6 -16.62 12.05 -20.32
C SER A 6 -16.36 10.99 -19.23
N SER A 7 -17.37 10.19 -18.86
CA SER A 7 -17.21 9.14 -17.83
C SER A 7 -16.60 7.86 -18.40
N ALA A 8 -16.92 7.49 -19.64
CA ALA A 8 -16.36 6.32 -20.32
C ALA A 8 -14.85 6.47 -20.56
N ALA A 9 -14.41 7.64 -21.02
CA ALA A 9 -12.98 7.93 -21.25
C ALA A 9 -12.12 7.91 -19.97
N ARG A 10 -12.75 8.03 -18.80
CA ARG A 10 -12.03 7.98 -17.50
C ARG A 10 -11.86 6.55 -16.94
N LEU A 11 -12.45 5.54 -17.57
CA LEU A 11 -12.36 4.13 -17.20
C LEU A 11 -11.59 3.28 -18.23
N ASP A 12 -10.97 3.93 -19.22
CA ASP A 12 -10.19 3.25 -20.26
C ASP A 12 -9.05 2.42 -19.65
N GLY A 13 -8.78 1.26 -20.27
CA GLY A 13 -7.73 0.33 -19.84
C GLY A 13 -8.13 -0.61 -18.68
N LEU A 14 -9.37 -0.49 -18.16
CA LEU A 14 -9.91 -1.50 -17.24
C LEU A 14 -10.51 -2.69 -18.02
N PRO A 15 -10.50 -3.91 -17.46
CA PRO A 15 -11.27 -5.02 -18.00
C PRO A 15 -12.75 -4.63 -18.17
N SER A 16 -13.39 -5.09 -19.25
CA SER A 16 -14.76 -4.66 -19.61
C SER A 16 -15.78 -4.89 -18.50
N ASN A 17 -15.72 -6.03 -17.80
CA ASN A 17 -16.58 -6.31 -16.67
C ASN A 17 -16.38 -5.33 -15.50
N VAL A 18 -15.14 -4.92 -15.24
CA VAL A 18 -14.81 -3.95 -14.20
C VAL A 18 -15.31 -2.56 -14.59
N ALA A 19 -15.08 -2.13 -15.83
CA ALA A 19 -15.54 -0.85 -16.32
C ALA A 19 -17.07 -0.72 -16.28
N ILE A 20 -17.81 -1.78 -16.67
CA ILE A 20 -19.28 -1.81 -16.63
C ILE A 20 -19.79 -1.70 -15.19
N ALA A 21 -19.29 -2.57 -14.27
CA ALA A 21 -19.76 -2.58 -12.90
C ALA A 21 -19.41 -1.28 -12.15
N LEU A 22 -18.20 -0.74 -12.35
CA LEU A 22 -17.77 0.52 -11.77
C LEU A 22 -18.57 1.71 -12.33
N SER A 23 -18.86 1.72 -13.63
CA SER A 23 -19.70 2.76 -14.27
C SER A 23 -21.12 2.75 -13.69
N ALA A 24 -21.72 1.57 -13.51
CA ALA A 24 -23.05 1.43 -12.91
C ALA A 24 -23.08 1.94 -11.45
N PHE A 25 -22.06 1.57 -10.66
CA PHE A 25 -21.92 2.06 -9.29
C PHE A 25 -21.75 3.58 -9.23
N LEU A 26 -20.88 4.16 -10.07
CA LEU A 26 -20.66 5.62 -10.13
C LEU A 26 -21.91 6.37 -10.58
N ALA A 27 -22.71 5.81 -11.51
CA ALA A 27 -23.98 6.39 -11.92
C ALA A 27 -24.95 6.44 -10.72
N ALA A 28 -25.14 5.32 -10.03
CA ALA A 28 -26.00 5.25 -8.85
C ALA A 28 -25.52 6.19 -7.73
N ALA A 29 -24.22 6.28 -7.50
CA ALA A 29 -23.64 7.22 -6.53
C ALA A 29 -23.93 8.68 -6.89
N ARG A 30 -23.79 9.05 -8.16
CA ARG A 30 -24.11 10.40 -8.65
C ARG A 30 -25.60 10.74 -8.52
N ASP A 31 -26.46 9.82 -8.90
CA ASP A 31 -27.92 10.03 -8.86
C ASP A 31 -28.41 10.17 -7.41
N THR A 32 -27.82 9.39 -6.49
CA THR A 32 -28.25 9.38 -5.09
C THR A 32 -27.61 10.50 -4.26
N LEU A 33 -26.32 10.74 -4.44
CA LEU A 33 -25.58 11.75 -3.65
C LEU A 33 -25.68 13.14 -4.23
N SER A 34 -25.91 13.27 -5.55
CA SER A 34 -26.03 14.55 -6.25
C SER A 34 -24.87 15.50 -5.91
N ASP A 35 -25.15 16.69 -5.37
CA ASP A 35 -24.17 17.71 -5.02
C ASP A 35 -23.27 17.34 -3.83
N ASP A 36 -23.63 16.32 -3.05
CA ASP A 36 -22.77 15.84 -1.97
C ASP A 36 -21.59 15.02 -2.48
N LEU A 37 -21.63 14.48 -3.70
CA LEU A 37 -20.49 13.78 -4.30
C LEU A 37 -19.50 14.79 -4.90
N VAL A 38 -18.39 15.03 -4.20
CA VAL A 38 -17.34 15.98 -4.62
C VAL A 38 -16.39 15.35 -5.63
N SER A 39 -15.93 14.13 -5.33
CA SER A 39 -14.95 13.41 -6.16
C SER A 39 -15.07 11.90 -6.00
N ALA A 40 -14.73 11.18 -7.07
CA ALA A 40 -14.48 9.74 -7.03
C ALA A 40 -13.10 9.46 -7.64
N VAL A 41 -12.25 8.80 -6.86
CA VAL A 41 -10.86 8.55 -7.21
C VAL A 41 -10.59 7.04 -7.20
N LEU A 42 -10.32 6.48 -8.36
CA LEU A 42 -9.83 5.12 -8.52
C LEU A 42 -8.35 5.07 -8.14
N PHE A 43 -7.91 4.08 -7.35
CA PHE A 43 -6.50 4.00 -6.96
C PHE A 43 -5.97 2.56 -6.91
N GLY A 44 -4.65 2.44 -6.79
CA GLY A 44 -3.94 1.16 -6.76
C GLY A 44 -3.84 0.51 -8.15
N SER A 45 -3.82 -0.82 -8.22
CA SER A 45 -3.61 -1.59 -9.47
C SER A 45 -4.66 -1.29 -10.54
N ALA A 46 -5.89 -0.98 -10.14
CA ALA A 46 -6.96 -0.60 -11.06
C ALA A 46 -6.65 0.73 -11.77
N ALA A 47 -6.11 1.71 -11.06
CA ALA A 47 -5.75 3.00 -11.66
C ALA A 47 -4.60 2.90 -12.66
N GLU A 48 -3.71 1.92 -12.49
CA GLU A 48 -2.60 1.63 -13.41
C GLU A 48 -3.00 0.70 -14.57
N GLY A 49 -4.23 0.18 -14.60
CA GLY A 49 -4.63 -0.84 -15.59
C GLY A 49 -3.98 -2.23 -15.36
N LYS A 50 -3.44 -2.48 -14.17
CA LYS A 50 -2.71 -3.72 -13.81
C LYS A 50 -3.51 -4.61 -12.86
N LEU A 51 -4.81 -4.77 -13.10
CA LEU A 51 -5.68 -5.63 -12.30
C LEU A 51 -5.33 -7.11 -12.53
N GLY A 52 -4.93 -7.80 -11.46
CA GLY A 52 -4.82 -9.26 -11.46
C GLY A 52 -6.16 -9.92 -11.11
N PRO A 53 -6.31 -11.26 -11.33
CA PRO A 53 -7.57 -11.98 -11.08
C PRO A 53 -8.05 -11.92 -9.61
N ALA A 54 -7.15 -11.75 -8.67
CA ALA A 54 -7.44 -11.66 -7.23
C ALA A 54 -7.49 -10.22 -6.71
N SER A 55 -7.19 -9.22 -7.54
CA SER A 55 -7.09 -7.82 -7.11
C SER A 55 -8.44 -7.22 -6.78
N ASP A 56 -8.49 -6.43 -5.71
CA ASP A 56 -9.63 -5.58 -5.37
C ASP A 56 -9.62 -4.32 -6.25
N VAL A 57 -10.80 -3.79 -6.55
CA VAL A 57 -10.98 -2.46 -7.16
C VAL A 57 -11.15 -1.45 -6.05
N ASN A 58 -10.18 -0.57 -5.88
CA ASN A 58 -10.17 0.40 -4.79
C ASN A 58 -10.64 1.78 -5.25
N LEU A 59 -11.65 2.33 -4.58
CA LEU A 59 -12.24 3.62 -4.86
C LEU A 59 -12.26 4.50 -3.60
N LEU A 60 -11.91 5.77 -3.74
CA LEU A 60 -12.12 6.80 -2.74
C LEU A 60 -13.29 7.67 -3.22
N LEU A 61 -14.36 7.77 -2.41
CA LEU A 61 -15.43 8.74 -2.59
C LEU A 61 -15.26 9.87 -1.60
N VAL A 62 -15.17 11.10 -2.09
CA VAL A 62 -15.11 12.30 -1.27
C VAL A 62 -16.46 12.99 -1.31
N LEU A 63 -17.03 13.23 -0.14
CA LEU A 63 -18.38 13.72 0.06
C LEU A 63 -18.37 15.03 0.84
N ARG A 64 -19.37 15.89 0.62
CA ARG A 64 -19.63 17.05 1.48
C ARG A 64 -20.28 16.64 2.79
N THR A 65 -21.25 15.74 2.71
CA THR A 65 -21.98 15.23 3.87
C THR A 65 -22.20 13.73 3.75
N PHE A 66 -22.31 13.06 4.89
CA PHE A 66 -22.64 11.63 4.96
C PHE A 66 -24.07 11.47 5.50
N ALA A 67 -25.07 11.74 4.65
CA ALA A 67 -26.47 11.70 5.02
C ALA A 67 -27.05 10.27 4.94
N PRO A 68 -27.59 9.71 6.03
CA PRO A 68 -28.03 8.31 6.09
C PRO A 68 -29.03 7.92 4.99
N ASP A 69 -29.94 8.83 4.63
CA ASP A 69 -30.97 8.54 3.62
C ASP A 69 -30.36 8.42 2.22
N LYS A 70 -29.44 9.29 1.87
CA LYS A 70 -28.70 9.24 0.59
C LYS A 70 -27.80 8.01 0.53
N ILE A 71 -27.08 7.71 1.61
CA ILE A 71 -26.21 6.54 1.68
C ILE A 71 -27.00 5.22 1.54
N ARG A 72 -28.19 5.14 2.15
CA ARG A 72 -29.06 3.98 1.97
C ARG A 72 -29.45 3.74 0.51
N GLY A 73 -29.69 4.80 -0.25
CA GLY A 73 -30.08 4.71 -1.66
C GLY A 73 -29.03 4.11 -2.60
N MET A 74 -27.73 4.16 -2.22
CA MET A 74 -26.68 3.56 -3.04
C MET A 74 -26.25 2.15 -2.58
N ARG A 75 -26.86 1.61 -1.51
CA ARG A 75 -26.45 0.33 -0.90
C ARG A 75 -26.49 -0.84 -1.88
N ASP A 76 -27.56 -0.99 -2.62
CA ASP A 76 -27.74 -2.11 -3.56
C ASP A 76 -26.72 -2.06 -4.69
N ALA A 77 -26.44 -0.87 -5.23
CA ALA A 77 -25.41 -0.67 -6.24
C ALA A 77 -24.01 -0.97 -5.69
N PHE A 78 -23.74 -0.62 -4.43
CA PHE A 78 -22.47 -0.94 -3.77
C PHE A 78 -22.32 -2.46 -3.61
N LEU A 79 -23.33 -3.17 -3.07
CA LEU A 79 -23.28 -4.61 -2.87
C LEU A 79 -23.14 -5.37 -4.20
N ALA A 80 -23.83 -4.92 -5.25
CA ALA A 80 -23.69 -5.50 -6.59
C ALA A 80 -22.27 -5.34 -7.13
N ALA A 81 -21.67 -4.16 -6.98
CA ALA A 81 -20.31 -3.90 -7.44
C ALA A 81 -19.27 -4.64 -6.56
N GLU A 82 -19.48 -4.71 -5.25
CA GLU A 82 -18.62 -5.50 -4.35
C GLU A 82 -18.58 -6.98 -4.78
N ALA A 83 -19.74 -7.57 -5.05
CA ALA A 83 -19.85 -8.96 -5.47
C ALA A 83 -19.23 -9.19 -6.87
N ALA A 84 -19.43 -8.26 -7.82
CA ALA A 84 -19.02 -8.43 -9.20
C ALA A 84 -17.52 -8.20 -9.41
N ILE A 85 -16.92 -7.21 -8.74
CA ILE A 85 -15.55 -6.72 -8.99
C ILE A 85 -14.71 -6.53 -7.72
N LYS A 86 -15.14 -7.06 -6.59
CA LYS A 86 -14.51 -6.86 -5.28
C LYS A 86 -14.26 -5.37 -4.99
N LEU A 87 -15.28 -4.53 -5.25
CA LEU A 87 -15.18 -3.10 -5.02
C LEU A 87 -14.94 -2.81 -3.54
N ARG A 88 -13.91 -2.03 -3.23
CA ARG A 88 -13.61 -1.50 -1.91
C ARG A 88 -13.71 0.01 -1.94
N VAL A 89 -14.60 0.58 -1.16
CA VAL A 89 -14.81 2.02 -1.13
C VAL A 89 -14.38 2.60 0.20
N MET A 90 -13.55 3.63 0.14
CA MET A 90 -13.24 4.50 1.26
C MET A 90 -14.08 5.77 1.12
N PHE A 91 -14.93 6.03 2.11
CA PHE A 91 -15.74 7.25 2.18
C PHE A 91 -15.02 8.26 3.07
N LEU A 92 -14.78 9.47 2.56
CA LEU A 92 -14.24 10.58 3.33
C LEU A 92 -15.11 11.82 3.12
N LEU A 93 -15.24 12.61 4.15
CA LEU A 93 -15.73 13.98 3.98
C LEU A 93 -14.60 14.86 3.40
N GLU A 94 -14.98 15.89 2.66
CA GLU A 94 -14.02 16.82 2.05
C GLU A 94 -13.08 17.42 3.10
N GLU A 95 -13.61 17.75 4.26
CA GLU A 95 -12.87 18.31 5.40
C GLU A 95 -11.92 17.30 6.07
N GLU A 96 -12.16 15.99 5.89
CA GLU A 96 -11.33 14.92 6.46
C GLU A 96 -10.12 14.56 5.59
N VAL A 97 -10.09 14.96 4.33
CA VAL A 97 -9.07 14.52 3.36
C VAL A 97 -7.64 14.84 3.83
N SER A 98 -7.44 16.05 4.35
CA SER A 98 -6.12 16.48 4.83
C SER A 98 -5.66 15.70 6.07
N SER A 99 -6.53 15.53 7.06
CA SER A 99 -6.20 14.75 8.27
C SER A 99 -6.07 13.27 7.98
N ALA A 100 -6.90 12.71 7.11
CA ALA A 100 -6.75 11.33 6.67
C ALA A 100 -5.40 11.07 5.99
N ALA A 101 -4.91 12.02 5.18
CA ALA A 101 -3.60 11.91 4.56
C ALA A 101 -2.45 11.95 5.58
N GLU A 102 -2.58 12.72 6.66
CA GLU A 102 -1.60 12.74 7.74
C GLU A 102 -1.61 11.43 8.54
N PHE A 103 -2.79 10.93 8.95
CA PHE A 103 -2.90 9.73 9.76
C PHE A 103 -2.64 8.42 8.99
N PHE A 104 -3.00 8.39 7.70
CA PHE A 104 -2.80 7.25 6.82
C PHE A 104 -1.76 7.54 5.74
N ALA A 105 -0.65 8.20 6.12
CA ALA A 105 0.38 8.73 5.22
C ALA A 105 0.81 7.73 4.14
N GLN A 106 1.08 6.47 4.49
CA GLN A 106 1.49 5.45 3.52
C GLN A 106 0.40 5.14 2.49
N LYS A 107 -0.87 5.04 2.94
CA LYS A 107 -2.00 4.78 2.03
C LYS A 107 -2.20 5.95 1.07
N PHE A 108 -2.11 7.19 1.57
CA PHE A 108 -2.23 8.37 0.74
C PHE A 108 -1.02 8.61 -0.16
N ALA A 109 0.20 8.24 0.27
CA ALA A 109 1.36 8.22 -0.62
C ALA A 109 1.14 7.27 -1.80
N ASP A 110 0.58 6.09 -1.56
CA ASP A 110 0.24 5.14 -2.60
C ASP A 110 -0.89 5.65 -3.50
N ILE A 111 -1.93 6.26 -2.93
CA ILE A 111 -3.02 6.90 -3.68
C ILE A 111 -2.46 8.02 -4.57
N LEU A 112 -1.66 8.94 -4.03
CA LEU A 112 -1.08 10.05 -4.80
C LEU A 112 -0.21 9.58 -5.96
N ARG A 113 0.50 8.47 -5.78
CA ARG A 113 1.37 7.89 -6.81
C ARG A 113 0.59 7.17 -7.92
N ARG A 114 -0.55 6.55 -7.57
CA ARG A 114 -1.29 5.64 -8.44
C ARG A 114 -2.79 5.88 -8.33
N HIS A 115 -3.25 7.01 -8.86
CA HIS A 115 -4.67 7.33 -8.85
C HIS A 115 -5.16 7.85 -10.20
N ARG A 116 -6.48 7.81 -10.37
CA ARG A 116 -7.20 8.35 -11.52
C ARG A 116 -8.51 8.95 -11.04
N ILE A 117 -8.75 10.21 -11.36
CA ILE A 117 -10.03 10.85 -11.08
C ILE A 117 -11.07 10.33 -12.05
N VAL A 118 -12.06 9.60 -11.57
CA VAL A 118 -13.14 9.03 -12.39
C VAL A 118 -14.40 9.88 -12.34
N PHE A 119 -14.54 10.76 -11.35
CA PHE A 119 -15.62 11.75 -11.26
C PHE A 119 -15.16 12.97 -10.44
N GLY A 120 -15.71 14.15 -10.78
CA GLY A 120 -15.54 15.39 -10.01
C GLY A 120 -14.17 16.04 -10.20
N SER A 121 -13.79 16.84 -9.19
CA SER A 121 -12.51 17.56 -9.12
C SER A 121 -11.41 16.70 -8.52
N ASP A 122 -10.16 17.01 -8.84
CA ASP A 122 -9.00 16.40 -8.18
C ASP A 122 -8.77 17.08 -6.81
N VAL A 123 -9.35 16.49 -5.79
CA VAL A 123 -9.21 16.95 -4.40
C VAL A 123 -7.84 16.59 -3.79
N LEU A 124 -7.04 15.80 -4.50
CA LEU A 124 -5.73 15.33 -4.04
C LEU A 124 -4.58 16.20 -4.57
N VAL A 125 -4.82 17.07 -5.56
CA VAL A 125 -3.78 17.85 -6.26
C VAL A 125 -2.94 18.73 -5.32
N ALA A 126 -3.55 19.29 -4.29
CA ALA A 126 -2.87 20.13 -3.29
C ALA A 126 -2.39 19.36 -2.06
N LEU A 127 -2.68 18.06 -2.00
CA LEU A 127 -2.39 17.24 -0.82
C LEU A 127 -0.90 16.94 -0.75
N LYS A 128 -0.31 17.26 0.39
CA LYS A 128 1.08 16.91 0.70
C LYS A 128 1.09 16.07 1.97
N ILE A 129 1.74 14.92 1.91
CA ILE A 129 1.96 14.11 3.11
C ILE A 129 3.09 14.75 3.90
N PRO A 130 2.86 15.14 5.16
CA PRO A 130 3.92 15.70 5.99
C PRO A 130 5.05 14.68 6.17
N ARG A 131 6.30 15.09 5.94
CA ARG A 131 7.49 14.23 6.14
C ARG A 131 7.49 13.53 7.52
N ARG A 132 7.05 14.23 8.57
CA ARG A 132 6.92 13.65 9.92
C ARG A 132 5.99 12.43 9.96
N ALA A 133 4.90 12.42 9.18
CA ALA A 133 3.96 11.30 9.11
C ALA A 133 4.57 10.10 8.39
N GLU A 134 5.35 10.32 7.34
CA GLU A 134 6.11 9.27 6.65
C GLU A 134 7.18 8.65 7.55
N ILE A 135 7.93 9.48 8.28
CA ILE A 135 8.93 9.02 9.27
C ILE A 135 8.25 8.20 10.37
N PHE A 136 7.15 8.70 10.94
CA PHE A 136 6.41 7.97 11.97
C PHE A 136 5.94 6.61 11.46
N ARG A 137 5.41 6.58 10.24
CA ARG A 137 4.94 5.35 9.60
C ARG A 137 6.06 4.36 9.34
N LEU A 138 7.21 4.81 8.83
CA LEU A 138 8.39 3.96 8.64
C LEU A 138 8.83 3.33 9.97
N ARG A 139 8.92 4.12 11.03
CA ARG A 139 9.28 3.64 12.38
C ARG A 139 8.29 2.58 12.89
N GLN A 140 6.99 2.80 12.68
CA GLN A 140 5.94 1.85 13.05
C GLN A 140 6.06 0.52 12.29
N ILE A 141 6.30 0.58 10.96
CA ILE A 141 6.49 -0.61 10.12
C ILE A 141 7.70 -1.41 10.59
N LEU A 142 8.84 -0.75 10.82
CA LEU A 142 10.07 -1.39 11.26
C LEU A 142 9.92 -2.01 12.65
N LEU A 143 9.27 -1.31 13.59
CA LEU A 143 9.00 -1.87 14.91
C LEU A 143 8.11 -3.10 14.83
N ASN A 144 7.02 -3.05 14.06
CA ASN A 144 6.14 -4.20 13.86
C ASN A 144 6.89 -5.38 13.22
N LEU A 145 7.77 -5.12 12.25
CA LEU A 145 8.59 -6.15 11.62
C LEU A 145 9.51 -6.83 12.66
N VAL A 146 10.21 -6.03 13.47
CA VAL A 146 11.08 -6.55 14.54
C VAL A 146 10.29 -7.38 15.56
N LEU A 147 9.11 -6.92 15.98
CA LEU A 147 8.27 -7.65 16.94
C LEU A 147 7.81 -9.00 16.37
N ARG A 148 7.34 -9.02 15.11
CA ARG A 148 6.94 -10.24 14.41
C ARG A 148 8.09 -11.21 14.22
N LEU A 149 9.27 -10.71 13.86
CA LEU A 149 10.46 -11.56 13.71
C LEU A 149 10.88 -12.20 15.03
N ARG A 150 10.83 -11.47 16.14
CA ARG A 150 11.11 -12.03 17.48
C ARG A 150 10.12 -13.13 17.86
N GLU A 151 8.83 -12.88 17.67
CA GLU A 151 7.79 -13.89 17.90
C GLU A 151 8.00 -15.12 17.02
N ALA A 152 8.20 -14.94 15.72
CA ALA A 152 8.39 -16.02 14.77
C ALA A 152 9.66 -16.83 15.07
N TYR A 153 10.76 -16.15 15.47
CA TYR A 153 12.00 -16.81 15.87
C TYR A 153 11.78 -17.74 17.07
N VAL A 154 11.13 -17.24 18.12
CA VAL A 154 10.85 -18.04 19.35
C VAL A 154 9.88 -19.17 19.05
N ALA A 155 8.84 -18.92 18.30
CA ALA A 155 7.80 -19.92 18.05
C ALA A 155 8.21 -21.02 17.06
N ARG A 156 8.99 -20.70 16.02
CA ARG A 156 9.21 -21.58 14.85
C ARG A 156 10.62 -21.54 14.30
N GLY A 157 11.48 -20.61 14.73
CA GLY A 157 12.81 -20.38 14.15
C GLY A 157 13.76 -21.58 14.26
N HIS A 158 13.54 -22.48 15.23
CA HIS A 158 14.31 -23.69 15.44
C HIS A 158 14.05 -24.79 14.38
N ARG A 159 13.05 -24.63 13.52
CA ARG A 159 12.73 -25.55 12.43
C ARG A 159 13.24 -24.97 11.10
N PRO A 160 14.21 -25.59 10.42
CA PRO A 160 14.86 -25.02 9.23
C PRO A 160 13.87 -24.59 8.15
N GLU A 161 12.88 -25.43 7.84
CA GLU A 161 11.87 -25.13 6.81
C GLU A 161 11.01 -23.91 7.20
N GLN A 162 10.67 -23.80 8.49
CA GLN A 162 9.89 -22.66 8.99
C GLN A 162 10.74 -21.37 9.02
N ALA A 163 12.01 -21.48 9.40
CA ALA A 163 12.96 -20.36 9.35
C ALA A 163 13.11 -19.82 7.92
N THR A 164 13.24 -20.71 6.93
CA THR A 164 13.30 -20.34 5.51
C THR A 164 12.03 -19.61 5.04
N LEU A 165 10.84 -20.08 5.43
CA LEU A 165 9.58 -19.40 5.12
C LEU A 165 9.50 -18.01 5.77
N ILE A 166 9.90 -17.88 7.04
CA ILE A 166 9.92 -16.59 7.73
C ILE A 166 10.86 -15.61 7.02
N LEU A 167 12.04 -16.07 6.59
CA LEU A 167 12.99 -15.27 5.81
C LEU A 167 12.39 -14.77 4.51
N ALA A 168 11.75 -15.67 3.74
CA ALA A 168 11.11 -15.34 2.47
C ALA A 168 9.98 -14.30 2.65
N ASP A 169 9.13 -14.46 3.67
CA ASP A 169 8.03 -13.55 3.98
C ASP A 169 8.51 -12.18 4.47
N THR A 170 9.70 -12.13 5.07
CA THR A 170 10.30 -10.89 5.60
C THR A 170 10.85 -9.98 4.50
N LEU A 171 11.24 -10.55 3.36
CA LEU A 171 11.92 -9.81 2.29
C LEU A 171 11.11 -8.63 1.76
N GLY A 172 9.83 -8.84 1.47
CA GLY A 172 8.95 -7.79 0.93
C GLY A 172 8.87 -6.55 1.84
N PRO A 173 8.47 -6.70 3.12
CA PRO A 173 8.47 -5.61 4.08
C PRO A 173 9.84 -4.95 4.28
N LEU A 174 10.91 -5.72 4.28
CA LEU A 174 12.28 -5.19 4.49
C LEU A 174 12.73 -4.33 3.32
N ARG A 175 12.51 -4.79 2.06
CA ARG A 175 12.79 -4.00 0.85
C ARG A 175 12.01 -2.69 0.82
N ALA A 176 10.70 -2.75 1.11
CA ALA A 176 9.86 -1.56 1.14
C ALA A 176 10.32 -0.54 2.20
N ALA A 177 10.69 -1.02 3.38
CA ALA A 177 11.21 -0.16 4.45
C ALA A 177 12.54 0.49 4.08
N CYS A 178 13.46 -0.25 3.44
CA CYS A 178 14.74 0.31 2.98
C CYS A 178 14.56 1.35 1.88
N ALA A 179 13.66 1.11 0.92
CA ALA A 179 13.37 2.09 -0.12
C ALA A 179 12.80 3.40 0.48
N THR A 180 11.83 3.29 1.40
CA THR A 180 11.28 4.46 2.11
C THR A 180 12.34 5.16 2.97
N LEU A 181 13.23 4.42 3.62
CA LEU A 181 14.33 5.00 4.41
C LEU A 181 15.24 5.86 3.54
N LEU A 182 15.71 5.33 2.41
CA LEU A 182 16.58 6.06 1.48
C LEU A 182 15.86 7.27 0.85
N GLU A 183 14.57 7.15 0.55
CA GLU A 183 13.76 8.29 0.06
C GLU A 183 13.73 9.42 1.10
N LEU A 184 13.48 9.07 2.36
CA LEU A 184 13.48 10.03 3.47
C LEU A 184 14.86 10.59 3.79
N GLU A 185 15.93 9.91 3.47
CA GLU A 185 17.31 10.41 3.60
C GLU A 185 17.76 11.25 2.39
N GLY A 186 16.90 11.37 1.34
CA GLY A 186 17.22 12.14 0.14
C GLY A 186 18.12 11.41 -0.87
N THR A 187 18.27 10.10 -0.74
CA THR A 187 19.03 9.22 -1.63
C THR A 187 18.17 8.10 -2.21
N PRO A 188 17.05 8.43 -2.90
CA PRO A 188 16.10 7.44 -3.36
C PRO A 188 16.73 6.43 -4.31
N ASN A 189 16.30 5.17 -4.22
CA ASN A 189 16.64 4.12 -5.16
C ASN A 189 15.37 3.61 -5.83
N ALA A 190 15.34 3.60 -7.15
CA ALA A 190 14.17 3.17 -7.93
C ALA A 190 13.86 1.67 -7.77
N ASP A 191 14.89 0.84 -7.47
CA ASP A 191 14.74 -0.58 -7.20
C ASP A 191 14.81 -0.87 -5.70
N SER A 192 13.75 -1.48 -5.16
CA SER A 192 13.64 -1.81 -3.74
C SER A 192 14.64 -2.90 -3.30
N THR A 193 15.07 -3.77 -4.19
CA THR A 193 16.11 -4.77 -3.90
C THR A 193 17.47 -4.10 -3.79
N ALA A 194 17.81 -3.22 -4.71
CA ALA A 194 19.02 -2.41 -4.63
C ALA A 194 19.03 -1.49 -3.39
N ALA A 195 17.87 -0.97 -2.99
CA ALA A 195 17.73 -0.21 -1.74
C ALA A 195 18.07 -1.07 -0.51
N LEU A 196 17.54 -2.29 -0.42
CA LEU A 196 17.87 -3.23 0.66
C LEU A 196 19.37 -3.53 0.69
N THR A 197 19.95 -3.89 -0.46
CA THR A 197 21.37 -4.23 -0.56
C THR A 197 22.26 -3.06 -0.13
N SER A 198 21.93 -1.85 -0.57
CA SER A 198 22.66 -0.63 -0.20
C SER A 198 22.59 -0.33 1.30
N VAL A 199 21.38 -0.39 1.88
CA VAL A 199 21.17 -0.17 3.31
C VAL A 199 21.88 -1.24 4.13
N ALA A 200 21.75 -2.52 3.74
CA ALA A 200 22.37 -3.63 4.44
C ALA A 200 23.92 -3.55 4.42
N ALA A 201 24.50 -3.21 3.28
CA ALA A 201 25.95 -3.03 3.14
C ALA A 201 26.50 -1.92 4.06
N SER A 202 25.72 -0.88 4.36
CA SER A 202 26.11 0.17 5.30
C SER A 202 26.30 -0.33 6.74
N PHE A 203 25.79 -1.52 7.07
CA PHE A 203 25.98 -2.19 8.36
C PHE A 203 27.09 -3.27 8.34
N GLY A 204 27.91 -3.29 7.28
CA GLY A 204 29.03 -4.20 7.14
C GLY A 204 28.66 -5.59 6.62
N ALA A 205 29.60 -6.52 6.70
CA ALA A 205 29.45 -7.87 6.12
C ALA A 205 28.25 -8.64 6.66
N ALA A 206 27.96 -8.56 7.97
CA ALA A 206 26.82 -9.26 8.57
C ALA A 206 25.47 -8.75 8.03
N GLY A 207 25.37 -7.43 7.76
CA GLY A 207 24.19 -6.85 7.14
C GLY A 207 24.01 -7.31 5.71
N ALA A 208 25.09 -7.30 4.91
CA ALA A 208 25.06 -7.79 3.53
C ALA A 208 24.66 -9.26 3.45
N GLU A 209 25.26 -10.13 4.28
CA GLU A 209 24.94 -11.56 4.36
C GLU A 209 23.46 -11.79 4.74
N ALA A 210 22.92 -11.01 5.67
CA ALA A 210 21.51 -11.10 6.06
C ALA A 210 20.56 -10.77 4.90
N ALA A 211 20.88 -9.73 4.11
CA ALA A 211 20.08 -9.33 2.95
C ALA A 211 20.16 -10.37 1.83
N GLU A 212 21.36 -10.88 1.50
CA GLU A 212 21.58 -11.91 0.50
C GLU A 212 20.85 -13.21 0.87
N GLY A 213 20.90 -13.60 2.14
CA GLY A 213 20.22 -14.79 2.61
C GLY A 213 18.69 -14.68 2.56
N ALA A 214 18.13 -13.51 2.89
CA ALA A 214 16.70 -13.28 2.75
C ALA A 214 16.25 -13.31 1.27
N LEU A 215 17.08 -12.80 0.35
CA LEU A 215 16.86 -12.90 -1.09
C LEU A 215 16.91 -14.36 -1.56
N ALA A 216 17.93 -15.12 -1.15
CA ALA A 216 18.09 -16.54 -1.50
C ALA A 216 16.91 -17.39 -0.98
N ALA A 217 16.43 -17.12 0.24
CA ALA A 217 15.26 -17.79 0.80
C ALA A 217 14.01 -17.53 -0.04
N HIS A 218 13.79 -16.29 -0.45
CA HIS A 218 12.65 -15.90 -1.28
C HIS A 218 12.68 -16.55 -2.68
N GLU A 219 13.87 -16.73 -3.23
CA GLU A 219 14.09 -17.38 -4.52
C GLU A 219 14.09 -18.93 -4.43
N GLY A 220 13.92 -19.50 -3.24
CA GLY A 220 13.99 -20.94 -3.02
C GLY A 220 15.41 -21.55 -3.20
N LYS A 221 16.44 -20.70 -3.06
CA LYS A 221 17.85 -21.08 -3.26
C LYS A 221 18.63 -21.26 -1.94
N LEU A 222 17.97 -21.02 -0.80
CA LEU A 222 18.62 -21.19 0.51
C LEU A 222 18.70 -22.68 0.86
N ALA A 223 19.90 -23.15 1.22
CA ALA A 223 20.06 -24.45 1.83
C ALA A 223 19.58 -24.41 3.30
N ASP A 224 18.83 -25.44 3.72
CA ASP A 224 18.18 -25.46 5.06
C ASP A 224 19.17 -25.52 6.24
N THR A 225 20.47 -25.76 5.99
CA THR A 225 21.47 -26.05 7.03
C THR A 225 21.81 -24.89 7.95
N ASP A 226 21.50 -23.63 7.61
CA ASP A 226 21.80 -22.46 8.47
C ASP A 226 20.66 -21.41 8.53
N ALA A 227 19.44 -21.84 8.28
CA ALA A 227 18.29 -20.93 8.23
C ALA A 227 18.01 -20.23 9.55
N GLU A 228 18.25 -20.91 10.72
CA GLU A 228 18.04 -20.31 12.05
C GLU A 228 19.05 -19.19 12.32
N GLY A 229 20.35 -19.45 12.07
CA GLY A 229 21.39 -18.44 12.25
C GLY A 229 21.18 -17.23 11.34
N LEU A 230 20.77 -17.48 10.10
CA LEU A 230 20.43 -16.43 9.13
C LEU A 230 19.19 -15.62 9.57
N LEU A 231 18.16 -16.27 10.09
CA LEU A 231 16.99 -15.58 10.63
C LEU A 231 17.36 -14.63 11.77
N PHE A 232 18.30 -15.02 12.63
CA PHE A 232 18.83 -14.14 13.66
C PHE A 232 19.60 -12.94 13.09
N LYS A 233 20.40 -13.15 12.01
CA LYS A 233 21.09 -12.04 11.31
C LYS A 233 20.12 -11.08 10.67
N VAL A 234 19.03 -11.58 10.06
CA VAL A 234 17.97 -10.73 9.48
C VAL A 234 17.22 -9.94 10.56
N LEU A 235 16.95 -10.55 11.72
CA LEU A 235 16.40 -9.83 12.87
C LEU A 235 17.34 -8.71 13.32
N ALA A 236 18.65 -8.99 13.43
CA ALA A 236 19.64 -7.98 13.81
C ALA A 236 19.70 -6.83 12.78
N LEU A 237 19.65 -7.14 11.47
CA LEU A 237 19.59 -6.15 10.40
C LEU A 237 18.33 -5.28 10.53
N ALA A 238 17.15 -5.87 10.72
CA ALA A 238 15.91 -5.14 10.90
C ALA A 238 15.96 -4.18 12.11
N MET A 239 16.59 -4.60 13.21
CA MET A 239 16.83 -3.74 14.39
C MET A 239 17.78 -2.58 14.08
N GLN A 240 18.84 -2.79 13.30
CA GLN A 240 19.76 -1.74 12.88
C GLN A 240 19.07 -0.72 11.97
N ILE A 241 18.26 -1.18 11.02
CA ILE A 241 17.45 -0.32 10.15
C ILE A 241 16.46 0.50 10.98
N ALA A 242 15.79 -0.11 11.95
CA ALA A 242 14.88 0.58 12.86
C ALA A 242 15.59 1.67 13.68
N LYS A 243 16.80 1.38 14.16
CA LYS A 243 17.64 2.35 14.88
C LYS A 243 18.08 3.51 13.98
N ARG A 244 18.42 3.25 12.72
CA ARG A 244 18.76 4.30 11.72
C ARG A 244 17.53 5.16 11.42
N ALA A 245 16.36 4.57 11.20
CA ALA A 245 15.12 5.30 10.98
C ALA A 245 14.70 6.16 12.20
N ALA A 246 15.07 5.76 13.42
CA ALA A 246 14.83 6.56 14.63
C ALA A 246 15.63 7.89 14.66
N GLN A 247 16.65 8.04 13.83
CA GLN A 247 17.47 9.25 13.74
C GLN A 247 16.94 10.26 12.71
N LEU A 248 15.95 9.87 11.87
CA LEU A 248 15.33 10.79 10.92
C LEU A 248 14.59 11.92 11.66
N THR A 249 14.62 13.12 11.12
CA THR A 249 13.97 14.35 11.64
C THR A 249 13.00 14.93 10.62
#